data_70d31ae105950b812e43b63506b57c8b
#
_entry.id   70d31ae105950b812e43b63506b57c8b
#
_cell.length_a   1.000
_cell.length_b   1.000
_cell.length_c   1.000
_cell.angle_alpha   90.00
_cell.angle_beta   90.00
_cell.angle_gamma   90.00
#
_symmetry.space_group_name_H-M   'P 1'
#
loop_
_entity.id
_entity.type
_entity.pdbx_description
1 polymer ?
#
loop_
_entity_poly.entity_id
_entity_poly.type
_entity_poly.pdbx_seq_one_letter_code
_entity_poly.pdbx_strand_id
1 'polypeptide(L)'
;MTIATAPRTIRDDGGAAAGDAIPAGPLTRRQLPFSVVAKPTGAACNLDCQYCFFLSKELLYATKRQQMNEETLATYVAEYLAASPDGEVTTLWQGGEPTLRGLPFFRTLVKLCERYRRPGQHVVHAMQTNGTLIDEEWAEFLKANDVLVGVSIDGPEPYHDAYRLNRAGRGTHAMVIRGWNILRQAGVRC
;
A
#
# COMPACT_ATOMS: atom_id res chain seq x y z
N MET A 1 -5.39 27.09 -39.16
CA MET A 1 -6.74 27.15 -38.55
C MET A 1 -6.51 26.98 -37.05
N THR A 2 -6.40 28.13 -36.36
CA THR A 2 -5.99 28.18 -34.95
C THR A 2 -7.23 28.24 -34.09
N ILE A 3 -7.46 27.24 -33.27
CA ILE A 3 -8.58 27.19 -32.29
C ILE A 3 -8.09 27.89 -31.02
N ALA A 4 -8.56 29.11 -30.79
CA ALA A 4 -8.37 29.80 -29.53
C ALA A 4 -9.40 29.31 -28.52
N THR A 5 -8.96 28.62 -27.45
CA THR A 5 -9.78 28.32 -26.27
C THR A 5 -9.69 29.47 -25.30
N ALA A 6 -10.82 30.16 -25.09
CA ALA A 6 -10.94 31.20 -24.08
C ALA A 6 -10.92 30.56 -22.66
N PRO A 7 -10.33 31.21 -21.64
CA PRO A 7 -10.35 30.73 -20.27
C PRO A 7 -11.77 30.83 -19.68
N ARG A 8 -12.26 29.72 -19.13
CA ARG A 8 -13.49 29.74 -18.32
C ARG A 8 -13.20 30.46 -17.01
N THR A 9 -13.78 31.62 -16.83
CA THR A 9 -13.87 32.29 -15.53
C THR A 9 -14.82 31.48 -14.63
N ILE A 10 -14.29 30.92 -13.56
CA ILE A 10 -15.09 30.40 -12.44
C ILE A 10 -15.68 31.62 -11.74
N ARG A 11 -17.00 31.75 -11.77
CA ARG A 11 -17.68 32.76 -10.95
C ARG A 11 -17.62 32.30 -9.51
N ASP A 12 -17.01 33.10 -8.67
CA ASP A 12 -17.10 33.03 -7.22
C ASP A 12 -18.51 33.52 -6.82
N ASP A 13 -19.45 32.59 -6.75
CA ASP A 13 -20.73 32.87 -6.11
C ASP A 13 -20.52 32.77 -4.60
N GLY A 14 -20.23 33.92 -4.00
CA GLY A 14 -20.06 34.09 -2.56
C GLY A 14 -21.25 33.57 -1.78
N GLY A 15 -20.99 32.61 -0.91
CA GLY A 15 -21.93 31.99 0.00
C GLY A 15 -21.28 30.85 0.75
N ALA A 16 -20.11 31.08 1.35
CA ALA A 16 -19.61 30.17 2.37
C ALA A 16 -20.49 30.33 3.61
N ALA A 17 -21.55 29.52 3.68
CA ALA A 17 -22.15 29.20 4.97
C ALA A 17 -21.02 28.68 5.86
N ALA A 18 -20.89 29.24 7.06
CA ALA A 18 -19.97 28.81 8.08
C ALA A 18 -20.07 27.29 8.18
N GLY A 19 -18.99 26.57 7.74
CA GLY A 19 -18.95 25.14 7.80
C GLY A 19 -19.22 24.72 9.24
N ASP A 20 -20.25 23.92 9.43
CA ASP A 20 -20.54 23.30 10.71
C ASP A 20 -19.25 22.56 11.11
N ALA A 21 -18.61 23.06 12.15
CA ALA A 21 -17.46 22.41 12.76
C ALA A 21 -17.89 20.99 13.09
N ILE A 22 -17.22 20.01 12.52
CA ILE A 22 -17.45 18.60 12.87
C ILE A 22 -17.35 18.53 14.39
N PRO A 23 -18.43 18.15 15.10
CA PRO A 23 -18.40 18.12 16.55
C PRO A 23 -17.28 17.19 16.98
N ALA A 24 -16.35 17.69 17.81
CA ALA A 24 -15.31 16.91 18.45
C ALA A 24 -15.93 16.00 19.52
N GLY A 25 -16.80 15.10 19.10
CA GLY A 25 -17.29 14.01 19.91
C GLY A 25 -16.32 12.84 19.85
N PRO A 26 -16.36 11.90 20.81
CA PRO A 26 -15.58 10.68 20.73
C PRO A 26 -15.87 10.02 19.38
N LEU A 27 -14.79 9.60 18.66
CA LEU A 27 -14.90 8.91 17.38
C LEU A 27 -15.87 7.75 17.54
N THR A 28 -17.08 7.91 17.02
CA THR A 28 -18.08 6.84 17.05
C THR A 28 -17.60 5.75 16.09
N ARG A 29 -17.47 4.54 16.61
CA ARG A 29 -17.10 3.37 15.85
C ARG A 29 -18.01 3.23 14.63
N ARG A 30 -17.42 3.09 13.45
CA ARG A 30 -18.19 2.83 12.22
C ARG A 30 -18.91 1.49 12.33
N GLN A 31 -20.18 1.50 11.93
CA GLN A 31 -20.99 0.27 11.88
C GLN A 31 -20.73 -0.52 10.59
N LEU A 32 -20.28 0.15 9.53
CA LEU A 32 -19.97 -0.48 8.25
C LEU A 32 -18.46 -0.75 8.13
N PRO A 33 -18.06 -1.91 7.60
CA PRO A 33 -16.67 -2.22 7.32
C PRO A 33 -16.09 -1.20 6.32
N PHE A 34 -14.82 -0.87 6.50
CA PHE A 34 -14.04 -0.06 5.57
C PHE A 34 -12.61 -0.58 5.51
N SER A 35 -11.94 -0.32 4.41
CA SER A 35 -10.55 -0.72 4.22
C SER A 35 -9.67 0.51 4.02
N VAL A 36 -8.45 0.43 4.55
CA VAL A 36 -7.41 1.45 4.35
C VAL A 36 -6.24 0.82 3.61
N VAL A 37 -5.84 1.46 2.51
CA VAL A 37 -4.63 1.09 1.78
C VAL A 37 -3.46 1.90 2.34
N ALA A 38 -2.62 1.25 3.13
CA ALA A 38 -1.46 1.88 3.73
C ALA A 38 -0.22 1.77 2.83
N LYS A 39 0.60 2.82 2.83
CA LYS A 39 1.78 2.95 1.96
C LYS A 39 3.04 3.16 2.79
N PRO A 40 3.68 2.07 3.27
CA PRO A 40 4.76 2.16 4.25
C PRO A 40 6.02 2.83 3.71
N THR A 41 6.20 2.84 2.39
CA THR A 41 7.32 3.46 1.67
C THR A 41 6.92 4.69 0.86
N GLY A 42 5.66 5.15 0.99
CA GLY A 42 5.10 6.19 0.13
C GLY A 42 5.16 5.80 -1.33
N ALA A 43 5.79 6.63 -2.17
CA ALA A 43 5.99 6.39 -3.59
C ALA A 43 7.31 5.65 -3.91
N ALA A 44 8.19 5.45 -2.92
CA ALA A 44 9.49 4.83 -3.16
C ALA A 44 9.36 3.38 -3.68
N CYS A 45 10.03 3.09 -4.78
CA CYS A 45 10.04 1.79 -5.44
C CYS A 45 11.44 1.48 -5.99
N ASN A 46 11.80 0.21 -6.05
CA ASN A 46 13.02 -0.26 -6.68
C ASN A 46 12.88 -0.45 -8.20
N LEU A 47 11.64 -0.33 -8.72
CA LEU A 47 11.35 -0.32 -10.16
C LEU A 47 11.08 1.10 -10.68
N ASP A 48 11.09 1.22 -12.01
CA ASP A 48 10.78 2.44 -12.78
C ASP A 48 9.82 2.12 -13.92
N CYS A 49 8.65 1.55 -13.56
CA CYS A 49 7.64 1.14 -14.55
C CYS A 49 7.10 2.37 -15.29
N GLN A 50 7.09 2.33 -16.63
CA GLN A 50 6.76 3.49 -17.48
C GLN A 50 5.35 4.06 -17.28
N TYR A 51 4.39 3.22 -16.91
CA TYR A 51 2.99 3.61 -16.66
C TYR A 51 2.68 3.87 -15.18
N CYS A 52 3.68 3.83 -14.29
CA CYS A 52 3.46 3.92 -12.86
C CYS A 52 3.06 5.32 -12.42
N PHE A 53 1.81 5.49 -12.02
CA PHE A 53 1.32 6.79 -11.52
C PHE A 53 1.88 7.17 -10.14
N PHE A 54 2.52 6.22 -9.42
CA PHE A 54 3.16 6.52 -8.13
C PHE A 54 4.52 7.20 -8.28
N LEU A 55 5.29 6.95 -9.33
CA LEU A 55 6.64 7.51 -9.49
C LEU A 55 6.62 9.04 -9.50
N SER A 56 5.64 9.65 -10.18
CA SER A 56 5.48 11.10 -10.18
C SER A 56 5.15 11.67 -8.80
N LYS A 57 4.64 10.84 -7.87
CA LYS A 57 4.32 11.26 -6.49
C LYS A 57 5.57 11.47 -5.63
N GLU A 58 6.73 10.93 -6.01
CA GLU A 58 7.99 11.24 -5.34
C GLU A 58 8.28 12.76 -5.31
N LEU A 59 7.79 13.49 -6.32
CA LEU A 59 7.94 14.95 -6.43
C LEU A 59 7.12 15.72 -5.37
N LEU A 60 6.12 15.09 -4.76
CA LEU A 60 5.28 15.70 -3.73
C LEU A 60 5.91 15.65 -2.33
N TYR A 61 6.98 14.90 -2.17
CA TYR A 61 7.64 14.73 -0.88
C TYR A 61 8.91 15.56 -0.80
N ALA A 62 9.10 16.23 0.33
CA ALA A 62 10.32 17.03 0.59
C ALA A 62 11.59 16.16 0.62
N THR A 63 11.46 14.87 0.88
CA THR A 63 12.56 13.91 0.87
C THR A 63 12.17 12.66 0.07
N LYS A 64 13.13 12.10 -0.70
CA LYS A 64 12.92 10.89 -1.52
C LYS A 64 12.72 9.59 -0.72
N ARG A 65 12.82 9.64 0.61
CA ARG A 65 12.76 8.46 1.50
C ARG A 65 11.78 8.69 2.65
N GLN A 66 10.55 9.02 2.33
CA GLN A 66 9.50 9.01 3.35
C GLN A 66 9.07 7.57 3.60
N GLN A 67 9.47 7.04 4.73
CA GLN A 67 9.06 5.72 5.19
C GLN A 67 8.27 5.87 6.49
N MET A 68 7.19 5.11 6.61
CA MET A 68 6.43 5.03 7.84
C MET A 68 7.34 4.53 8.97
N ASN A 69 7.50 5.30 10.04
CA ASN A 69 8.24 4.88 11.22
C ASN A 69 7.37 4.01 12.14
N GLU A 70 7.96 3.44 13.19
CA GLU A 70 7.25 2.54 14.11
C GLU A 70 6.19 3.26 14.93
N GLU A 71 6.38 4.53 15.28
CA GLU A 71 5.41 5.34 15.99
C GLU A 71 4.16 5.58 15.14
N THR A 72 4.35 5.98 13.88
CA THR A 72 3.25 6.14 12.91
C THR A 72 2.52 4.81 12.67
N LEU A 73 3.28 3.70 12.59
CA LEU A 73 2.68 2.37 12.44
C LEU A 73 1.81 2.01 13.64
N ALA A 74 2.31 2.26 14.86
CA ALA A 74 1.59 1.95 16.09
C ALA A 74 0.30 2.78 16.20
N THR A 75 0.37 4.08 15.91
CA THR A 75 -0.79 4.98 15.87
C THR A 75 -1.80 4.52 14.82
N TYR A 76 -1.32 4.24 13.59
CA TYR A 76 -2.19 3.75 12.50
C TYR A 76 -2.94 2.48 12.91
N VAL A 77 -2.23 1.47 13.43
CA VAL A 77 -2.85 0.20 13.81
C VAL A 77 -3.85 0.37 14.94
N ALA A 78 -3.48 1.14 15.98
CA ALA A 78 -4.36 1.40 17.12
C ALA A 78 -5.67 2.10 16.70
N GLU A 79 -5.56 3.18 15.93
CA GLU A 79 -6.71 3.97 15.48
C GLU A 79 -7.57 3.21 14.46
N TYR A 80 -6.94 2.53 13.51
CA TYR A 80 -7.64 1.74 12.50
C TYR A 80 -8.48 0.63 13.12
N LEU A 81 -7.89 -0.15 14.04
CA LEU A 81 -8.61 -1.21 14.74
C LEU A 81 -9.67 -0.65 15.70
N ALA A 82 -9.41 0.47 16.37
CA ALA A 82 -10.41 1.13 17.21
C ALA A 82 -11.63 1.62 16.41
N ALA A 83 -11.43 2.17 15.21
CA ALA A 83 -12.48 2.67 14.35
C ALA A 83 -13.22 1.57 13.57
N SER A 84 -12.61 0.40 13.38
CA SER A 84 -13.20 -0.71 12.62
C SER A 84 -14.30 -1.43 13.42
N PRO A 85 -15.36 -1.95 12.76
CA PRO A 85 -16.37 -2.79 13.41
C PRO A 85 -15.79 -4.14 13.88
N ASP A 86 -16.60 -4.95 14.57
CA ASP A 86 -16.29 -6.36 14.78
C ASP A 86 -16.38 -7.13 13.45
N GLY A 87 -15.78 -8.29 13.39
CA GLY A 87 -15.63 -9.09 12.18
C GLY A 87 -14.24 -8.96 11.56
N GLU A 88 -14.16 -9.17 10.25
CA GLU A 88 -12.90 -9.13 9.54
C GLU A 88 -12.41 -7.68 9.34
N VAL A 89 -11.14 -7.44 9.68
CA VAL A 89 -10.45 -6.15 9.48
C VAL A 89 -9.20 -6.40 8.65
N THR A 90 -9.19 -5.88 7.43
CA THR A 90 -8.08 -6.11 6.48
C THR A 90 -7.05 -5.00 6.58
N THR A 91 -5.80 -5.34 6.92
CA THR A 91 -4.65 -4.45 6.70
C THR A 91 -4.12 -4.65 5.29
N LEU A 92 -4.22 -3.64 4.43
CA LEU A 92 -3.81 -3.71 3.04
C LEU A 92 -2.59 -2.81 2.79
N TRP A 93 -1.50 -3.41 2.34
CA TRP A 93 -0.20 -2.76 2.11
C TRP A 93 0.10 -2.66 0.63
N GLN A 94 0.26 -1.44 0.15
CA GLN A 94 0.56 -1.12 -1.25
C GLN A 94 1.41 0.17 -1.28
N GLY A 95 1.63 0.71 -2.44
CA GLY A 95 2.31 1.99 -2.63
C GLY A 95 3.37 1.87 -3.69
N GLY A 96 4.57 2.42 -3.48
CA GLY A 96 5.73 2.14 -4.31
C GLY A 96 6.06 0.64 -4.26
N GLU A 97 7.02 0.25 -3.44
CA GLU A 97 7.23 -1.18 -3.16
C GLU A 97 7.27 -1.41 -1.64
N PRO A 98 6.26 -2.04 -1.03
CA PRO A 98 6.19 -2.21 0.41
C PRO A 98 7.33 -3.05 0.99
N THR A 99 7.86 -4.04 0.25
CA THR A 99 8.96 -4.89 0.73
C THR A 99 10.25 -4.12 1.00
N LEU A 100 10.44 -2.94 0.40
CA LEU A 100 11.55 -2.03 0.73
C LEU A 100 11.55 -1.57 2.20
N ARG A 101 10.42 -1.69 2.90
CA ARG A 101 10.36 -1.38 4.33
C ARG A 101 11.03 -2.45 5.19
N GLY A 102 11.22 -3.64 4.63
CA GLY A 102 11.87 -4.78 5.27
C GLY A 102 10.99 -5.55 6.24
N LEU A 103 11.33 -6.81 6.45
CA LEU A 103 10.60 -7.74 7.33
C LEU A 103 10.44 -7.27 8.78
N PRO A 104 11.43 -6.61 9.44
CA PRO A 104 11.26 -6.14 10.81
C PRO A 104 10.02 -5.25 11.00
N PHE A 105 9.72 -4.39 10.03
CA PHE A 105 8.53 -3.55 10.07
C PHE A 105 7.24 -4.38 10.06
N PHE A 106 7.15 -5.38 9.19
CA PHE A 106 5.95 -6.22 9.07
C PHE A 106 5.81 -7.19 10.26
N ARG A 107 6.92 -7.63 10.86
CA ARG A 107 6.89 -8.36 12.13
C ARG A 107 6.35 -7.50 13.28
N THR A 108 6.72 -6.22 13.30
CA THR A 108 6.16 -5.23 14.25
C THR A 108 4.68 -4.99 13.98
N LEU A 109 4.25 -4.87 12.73
CA LEU A 109 2.84 -4.74 12.35
C LEU A 109 2.00 -5.87 12.94
N VAL A 110 2.38 -7.13 12.72
CA VAL A 110 1.61 -8.29 13.22
C VAL A 110 1.48 -8.25 14.74
N LYS A 111 2.58 -7.97 15.45
CA LYS A 111 2.56 -7.82 16.91
C LYS A 111 1.63 -6.71 17.39
N LEU A 112 1.62 -5.57 16.69
CA LEU A 112 0.74 -4.45 17.01
C LEU A 112 -0.73 -4.79 16.74
N CYS A 113 -1.03 -5.49 15.64
CA CYS A 113 -2.37 -5.97 15.35
C CYS A 113 -2.88 -6.90 16.45
N GLU A 114 -2.08 -7.86 16.88
CA GLU A 114 -2.43 -8.76 18.01
C GLU A 114 -2.63 -7.98 19.32
N ARG A 115 -1.84 -6.97 19.57
CA ARG A 115 -1.94 -6.14 20.78
C ARG A 115 -3.21 -5.27 20.81
N TYR A 116 -3.60 -4.70 19.67
CA TYR A 116 -4.67 -3.69 19.60
C TYR A 116 -6.00 -4.23 19.09
N ARG A 117 -6.05 -5.44 18.53
CA ARG A 117 -7.34 -6.04 18.13
C ARG A 117 -8.24 -6.25 19.34
N ARG A 118 -9.52 -6.01 19.15
CA ARG A 118 -10.53 -6.25 20.18
C ARG A 118 -11.12 -7.67 20.07
N PRO A 119 -11.73 -8.19 21.16
CA PRO A 119 -12.61 -9.34 21.06
C PRO A 119 -13.66 -9.09 19.96
N GLY A 120 -13.87 -10.09 19.09
CA GLY A 120 -14.79 -9.97 17.94
C GLY A 120 -14.15 -9.47 16.65
N GLN A 121 -12.91 -8.98 16.66
CA GLN A 121 -12.16 -8.65 15.45
C GLN A 121 -11.25 -9.80 15.02
N HIS A 122 -11.28 -10.08 13.70
CA HIS A 122 -10.35 -10.98 13.02
C HIS A 122 -9.51 -10.17 12.03
N VAL A 123 -8.23 -9.99 12.34
CA VAL A 123 -7.32 -9.20 11.48
C VAL A 123 -6.73 -10.11 10.41
N VAL A 124 -6.93 -9.73 9.16
CA VAL A 124 -6.31 -10.37 7.98
C VAL A 124 -5.31 -9.41 7.33
N HIS A 125 -4.31 -9.97 6.67
CA HIS A 125 -3.26 -9.19 6.05
C HIS A 125 -3.26 -9.40 4.54
N ALA A 126 -3.10 -8.31 3.79
CA ALA A 126 -2.92 -8.35 2.34
C ALA A 126 -1.79 -7.41 1.90
N MET A 127 -1.04 -7.82 0.90
CA MET A 127 0.08 -7.04 0.36
C MET A 127 0.09 -7.11 -1.16
N GLN A 128 0.24 -5.95 -1.81
CA GLN A 128 0.52 -5.86 -3.24
C GLN A 128 1.99 -5.52 -3.43
N THR A 129 2.74 -6.37 -4.12
CA THR A 129 4.18 -6.23 -4.35
C THR A 129 4.55 -6.44 -5.82
N ASN A 130 5.66 -5.88 -6.25
CA ASN A 130 6.27 -6.21 -7.54
C ASN A 130 6.99 -7.57 -7.52
N GLY A 131 7.13 -8.20 -6.37
CA GLY A 131 7.67 -9.56 -6.22
C GLY A 131 9.18 -9.70 -6.39
N THR A 132 9.90 -8.66 -6.80
CA THR A 132 11.33 -8.76 -7.14
C THR A 132 12.25 -8.95 -5.94
N LEU A 133 11.81 -8.57 -4.74
CA LEU A 133 12.56 -8.66 -3.47
C LEU A 133 12.11 -9.82 -2.58
N ILE A 134 11.19 -10.65 -3.06
CA ILE A 134 10.75 -11.83 -2.33
C ILE A 134 11.86 -12.88 -2.32
N ASP A 135 12.18 -13.34 -1.13
CA ASP A 135 13.08 -14.45 -0.82
C ASP A 135 12.38 -15.45 0.12
N GLU A 136 13.11 -16.46 0.55
CA GLU A 136 12.60 -17.52 1.41
C GLU A 136 12.14 -16.99 2.78
N GLU A 137 12.87 -16.02 3.38
CA GLU A 137 12.51 -15.43 4.67
C GLU A 137 11.19 -14.63 4.56
N TRP A 138 10.99 -13.91 3.45
CA TRP A 138 9.72 -13.27 3.16
C TRP A 138 8.60 -14.30 3.01
N ALA A 139 8.82 -15.37 2.26
CA ALA A 139 7.80 -16.39 2.03
C ALA A 139 7.39 -17.11 3.32
N GLU A 140 8.35 -17.45 4.17
CA GLU A 140 8.09 -18.03 5.51
C GLU A 140 7.23 -17.08 6.35
N PHE A 141 7.59 -15.79 6.42
CA PHE A 141 6.84 -14.80 7.15
C PHE A 141 5.41 -14.65 6.63
N LEU A 142 5.25 -14.51 5.32
CA LEU A 142 3.96 -14.33 4.66
C LEU A 142 3.05 -15.54 4.87
N LYS A 143 3.61 -16.76 4.79
CA LYS A 143 2.89 -18.00 5.05
C LYS A 143 2.48 -18.14 6.52
N ALA A 144 3.40 -17.87 7.44
CA ALA A 144 3.14 -18.01 8.88
C ALA A 144 2.04 -17.05 9.38
N ASN A 145 1.85 -15.92 8.70
CA ASN A 145 0.86 -14.90 9.07
C ASN A 145 -0.35 -14.87 8.11
N ASP A 146 -0.53 -15.89 7.30
CA ASP A 146 -1.63 -16.06 6.32
C ASP A 146 -1.88 -14.81 5.46
N VAL A 147 -0.80 -14.16 5.01
CA VAL A 147 -0.90 -12.93 4.20
C VAL A 147 -1.34 -13.27 2.78
N LEU A 148 -2.37 -12.59 2.28
CA LEU A 148 -2.76 -12.64 0.87
C LEU A 148 -1.81 -11.74 0.07
N VAL A 149 -1.12 -12.31 -0.92
CA VAL A 149 -0.10 -11.60 -1.69
C VAL A 149 -0.55 -11.42 -3.15
N GLY A 150 -0.75 -10.17 -3.56
CA GLY A 150 -0.86 -9.82 -4.98
C GLY A 150 0.54 -9.58 -5.57
N VAL A 151 0.88 -10.30 -6.62
CA VAL A 151 2.15 -10.10 -7.35
C VAL A 151 1.87 -9.39 -8.68
N SER A 152 2.57 -8.29 -8.92
CA SER A 152 2.40 -7.50 -10.14
C SER A 152 3.16 -8.10 -11.30
N ILE A 153 2.45 -8.70 -12.27
CA ILE A 153 3.00 -9.24 -13.50
C ILE A 153 2.12 -8.88 -14.70
N ASP A 154 2.73 -8.49 -15.80
CA ASP A 154 2.02 -8.05 -17.02
C ASP A 154 2.05 -9.12 -18.13
N GLY A 155 2.02 -10.40 -17.76
CA GLY A 155 2.02 -11.51 -18.69
C GLY A 155 3.43 -11.97 -19.08
N PRO A 156 3.63 -12.51 -20.31
CA PRO A 156 4.91 -13.01 -20.79
C PRO A 156 6.01 -11.97 -20.80
N GLU A 157 7.27 -12.42 -20.68
CA GLU A 157 8.47 -11.60 -20.57
C GLU A 157 8.52 -10.41 -21.55
N PRO A 158 8.27 -10.55 -22.87
CA PRO A 158 8.36 -9.41 -23.79
C PRO A 158 7.39 -8.26 -23.45
N TYR A 159 6.21 -8.58 -22.94
CA TYR A 159 5.21 -7.58 -22.55
C TYR A 159 5.53 -6.99 -21.19
N HIS A 160 5.92 -7.81 -20.23
CA HIS A 160 6.30 -7.34 -18.91
C HIS A 160 7.52 -6.42 -18.98
N ASP A 161 8.58 -6.85 -19.64
CA ASP A 161 9.85 -6.15 -19.71
C ASP A 161 9.81 -4.92 -20.65
N ALA A 162 8.75 -4.78 -21.47
CA ALA A 162 8.52 -3.55 -22.23
C ALA A 162 8.21 -2.35 -21.31
N TYR A 163 7.60 -2.58 -20.15
CA TYR A 163 7.08 -1.51 -19.30
C TYR A 163 7.57 -1.57 -17.85
N ARG A 164 7.83 -2.75 -17.29
CA ARG A 164 8.28 -2.94 -15.90
C ARG A 164 9.79 -3.06 -15.83
N LEU A 165 10.45 -1.93 -15.87
CA LEU A 165 11.90 -1.81 -15.83
C LEU A 165 12.38 -1.55 -14.39
N ASN A 166 13.59 -1.98 -14.09
CA ASN A 166 14.29 -1.52 -12.89
C ASN A 166 14.89 -0.13 -13.11
N ARG A 167 15.45 0.47 -12.05
CA ARG A 167 16.09 1.80 -12.11
C ARG A 167 17.29 1.90 -13.06
N ALA A 168 17.79 0.77 -13.56
CA ALA A 168 18.86 0.70 -14.58
C ALA A 168 18.33 0.45 -16.00
N GLY A 169 17.00 0.55 -16.19
CA GLY A 169 16.36 0.35 -17.50
C GLY A 169 16.34 -1.11 -17.99
N ARG A 170 16.53 -2.09 -17.10
CA ARG A 170 16.51 -3.52 -17.46
C ARG A 170 15.19 -4.15 -17.09
N GLY A 171 14.72 -5.12 -17.88
CA GLY A 171 13.54 -5.90 -17.61
C GLY A 171 13.59 -6.64 -16.27
N THR A 172 12.43 -6.92 -15.69
CA THR A 172 12.30 -7.49 -14.34
C THR A 172 11.52 -8.79 -14.28
N HIS A 173 11.02 -9.31 -15.41
CA HIS A 173 10.19 -10.51 -15.47
C HIS A 173 10.83 -11.71 -14.77
N ALA A 174 12.10 -12.02 -15.07
CA ALA A 174 12.81 -13.14 -14.45
C ALA A 174 12.87 -13.02 -12.91
N MET A 175 13.02 -11.79 -12.37
CA MET A 175 13.04 -11.54 -10.93
C MET A 175 11.66 -11.76 -10.31
N VAL A 176 10.60 -11.31 -10.98
CA VAL A 176 9.21 -11.50 -10.54
C VAL A 176 8.85 -12.98 -10.53
N ILE A 177 9.18 -13.73 -11.60
CA ILE A 177 8.93 -15.17 -11.67
C ILE A 177 9.69 -15.94 -10.59
N ARG A 178 10.93 -15.55 -10.29
CA ARG A 178 11.67 -16.12 -9.15
C ARG A 178 10.89 -15.91 -7.84
N GLY A 179 10.51 -14.68 -7.52
CA GLY A 179 9.74 -14.37 -6.30
C GLY A 179 8.40 -15.09 -6.25
N TRP A 180 7.68 -15.15 -7.36
CA TRP A 180 6.44 -15.91 -7.51
C TRP A 180 6.65 -17.42 -7.20
N ASN A 181 7.69 -18.02 -7.74
CA ASN A 181 7.98 -19.44 -7.51
C ASN A 181 8.31 -19.72 -6.04
N ILE A 182 9.05 -18.83 -5.37
CA ILE A 182 9.35 -18.94 -3.94
C ILE A 182 8.04 -18.89 -3.12
N LEU A 183 7.16 -17.93 -3.39
CA LEU A 183 5.86 -17.83 -2.71
C LEU A 183 5.01 -19.09 -2.91
N ARG A 184 4.94 -19.58 -4.14
CA ARG A 184 4.17 -20.77 -4.50
C ARG A 184 4.72 -22.03 -3.83
N GLN A 185 6.03 -22.21 -3.79
CA GLN A 185 6.68 -23.37 -3.13
C GLN A 185 6.45 -23.36 -1.62
N ALA A 186 6.43 -22.20 -0.99
CA ALA A 186 6.10 -22.04 0.42
C ALA A 186 4.59 -22.17 0.72
N GLY A 187 3.74 -22.25 -0.32
CA GLY A 187 2.29 -22.33 -0.16
C GLY A 187 1.67 -21.04 0.37
N VAL A 188 2.25 -19.87 0.04
CA VAL A 188 1.64 -18.56 0.31
C VAL A 188 0.42 -18.37 -0.57
N ARG A 189 -0.64 -17.76 -0.04
CA ARG A 189 -1.83 -17.39 -0.82
C ARG A 189 -1.50 -16.21 -1.75
N CYS A 190 -1.58 -16.41 -3.07
CA CYS A 190 -1.31 -15.41 -4.11
C CYS A 190 -2.45 -15.35 -5.13
#